data_0ea702dad5f3b63cb01d184902c53b67
#
_entry.id   0ea702dad5f3b63cb01d184902c53b67
#
_cell.length_a   1.000
_cell.length_b   1.000
_cell.length_c   1.000
_cell.angle_alpha   90.00
_cell.angle_beta   90.00
_cell.angle_gamma   90.00
#
_symmetry.space_group_name_H-M   'P 1'
#
loop_
_entity.id
_entity.type
_entity.pdbx_description
1 polymer ?
#
loop_
_entity_poly.entity_id
_entity_poly.type
_entity_poly.pdbx_seq_one_letter_code
_entity_poly.pdbx_strand_id
1 'polypeptide(L)'
;VSLCDTPGFMVGPEDEKNATVRRASSMLVTGASLSVPVFMICLRKGYGLGAQAMAMGSFHVPQFCIAWPTGEFGPMGLEGAVRLGYSKELEQAGPEGSEKREALFNKLLSAMYESGKALNVAMYHEIDAVIDPRDTRKWIMNGIRTMPPGKKGGKGKRPFIDTW
;
A
#
# COMPACT_ATOMS: atom_id res chain seq x y z
N VAL A 1 -3.30 8.03 -13.05
CA VAL A 1 -3.72 6.69 -12.61
C VAL A 1 -2.51 5.97 -12.05
N SER A 2 -2.62 5.46 -10.83
CA SER A 2 -1.62 4.63 -10.17
C SER A 2 -2.12 3.19 -10.12
N LEU A 3 -1.37 2.28 -10.72
CA LEU A 3 -1.64 0.83 -10.68
C LEU A 3 -0.68 0.19 -9.69
N CYS A 4 -1.20 -0.22 -8.54
CA CYS A 4 -0.40 -0.70 -7.42
C CYS A 4 -0.30 -2.22 -7.40
N ASP A 5 0.92 -2.72 -7.46
CA ASP A 5 1.31 -4.09 -7.13
C ASP A 5 2.72 -4.05 -6.53
N THR A 6 2.81 -3.79 -5.24
CA THR A 6 4.09 -3.62 -4.55
C THR A 6 4.16 -4.37 -3.23
N PRO A 7 5.27 -5.08 -2.96
CA PRO A 7 5.51 -5.72 -1.67
C PRO A 7 5.94 -4.74 -0.57
N GLY A 8 6.01 -3.45 -0.85
CA GLY A 8 6.56 -2.41 0.01
C GLY A 8 7.93 -1.94 -0.44
N PHE A 9 8.58 -1.11 0.37
CA PHE A 9 9.96 -0.73 0.12
C PHE A 9 10.92 -1.83 0.57
N MET A 10 11.97 -2.02 -0.19
CA MET A 10 13.08 -2.86 0.23
C MET A 10 13.80 -2.22 1.40
N VAL A 11 14.18 -3.03 2.36
CA VAL A 11 14.91 -2.64 3.56
C VAL A 11 16.10 -3.55 3.78
N GLY A 12 17.14 -3.04 4.38
CA GLY A 12 18.34 -3.80 4.68
C GLY A 12 19.61 -2.97 4.50
N PRO A 13 20.78 -3.47 4.95
CA PRO A 13 22.04 -2.69 4.91
C PRO A 13 22.43 -2.21 3.52
N GLU A 14 22.18 -3.00 2.49
CA GLU A 14 22.49 -2.61 1.11
C GLU A 14 21.53 -1.55 0.57
N ASP A 15 20.24 -1.66 0.89
CA ASP A 15 19.25 -0.67 0.53
C ASP A 15 19.49 0.66 1.25
N GLU A 16 19.90 0.60 2.50
CA GLU A 16 20.26 1.79 3.29
C GLU A 16 21.50 2.50 2.72
N LYS A 17 22.55 1.76 2.33
CA LYS A 17 23.72 2.31 1.63
C LYS A 17 23.33 3.02 0.33
N ASN A 18 22.36 2.50 -0.38
CA ASN A 18 21.85 3.07 -1.62
C ASN A 18 20.83 4.20 -1.41
N ALA A 19 20.56 4.59 -0.15
CA ALA A 19 19.57 5.59 0.21
C ALA A 19 18.17 5.32 -0.37
N THR A 20 17.75 4.05 -0.39
CA THR A 20 16.48 3.61 -1.00
C THR A 20 15.28 4.29 -0.38
N VAL A 21 15.22 4.41 0.96
CA VAL A 21 14.13 5.10 1.67
C VAL A 21 14.06 6.58 1.27
N ARG A 22 15.20 7.24 1.16
CA ARG A 22 15.30 8.64 0.74
C ARG A 22 14.78 8.84 -0.70
N ARG A 23 15.16 7.96 -1.61
CA ARG A 23 14.69 7.99 -3.01
C ARG A 23 13.19 7.70 -3.09
N ALA A 24 12.72 6.72 -2.32
CA ALA A 24 11.31 6.36 -2.26
C ALA A 24 10.45 7.49 -1.66
N SER A 25 10.97 8.22 -0.66
CA SER A 25 10.25 9.36 -0.07
C SER A 25 10.02 10.51 -1.05
N SER A 26 10.84 10.64 -2.10
CA SER A 26 10.62 11.63 -3.16
C SER A 26 9.30 11.41 -3.91
N MET A 27 8.80 10.18 -3.95
CA MET A 27 7.49 9.86 -4.53
C MET A 27 6.35 10.43 -3.69
N LEU A 28 6.46 10.38 -2.35
CA LEU A 28 5.49 11.00 -1.43
C LEU A 28 5.48 12.54 -1.59
N VAL A 29 6.67 13.13 -1.64
CA VAL A 29 6.85 14.60 -1.85
C VAL A 29 6.26 15.02 -3.18
N THR A 30 6.55 14.29 -4.25
CA THR A 30 6.00 14.56 -5.58
C THR A 30 4.47 14.40 -5.58
N GLY A 31 3.97 13.33 -4.97
CA GLY A 31 2.54 13.07 -4.85
C GLY A 31 1.79 14.21 -4.16
N ALA A 32 2.32 14.70 -3.05
CA ALA A 32 1.74 15.82 -2.32
C ALA A 32 1.81 17.17 -3.08
N SER A 33 2.65 17.25 -4.12
CA SER A 33 2.77 18.45 -4.98
C SER A 33 1.84 18.40 -6.20
N LEU A 34 1.17 17.29 -6.46
CA LEU A 34 0.31 17.15 -7.63
C LEU A 34 -0.90 18.07 -7.53
N SER A 35 -1.21 18.75 -8.63
CA SER A 35 -2.42 19.57 -8.81
C SER A 35 -3.47 18.90 -9.68
N VAL A 36 -3.26 17.65 -10.03
CA VAL A 36 -4.17 16.83 -10.83
C VAL A 36 -4.77 15.72 -9.96
N PRO A 37 -5.98 15.24 -10.28
CA PRO A 37 -6.59 14.13 -9.56
C PRO A 37 -5.75 12.86 -9.75
N VAL A 38 -5.67 12.07 -8.69
CA VAL A 38 -5.02 10.76 -8.70
C VAL A 38 -6.08 9.69 -8.44
N PHE A 39 -6.00 8.60 -9.17
CA PHE A 39 -6.83 7.41 -9.02
C PHE A 39 -5.90 6.24 -8.73
N MET A 40 -6.09 5.58 -7.60
CA MET A 40 -5.26 4.43 -7.21
C MET A 40 -6.07 3.14 -7.34
N ILE A 41 -5.46 2.14 -7.96
CA ILE A 41 -6.05 0.82 -8.17
C ILE A 41 -5.05 -0.23 -7.72
N CYS A 42 -5.38 -0.95 -6.65
CA CYS A 42 -4.58 -2.07 -6.19
C CYS A 42 -4.94 -3.32 -6.98
N LEU A 43 -3.96 -3.83 -7.74
CA LEU A 43 -4.13 -4.99 -8.61
C LEU A 43 -3.95 -6.30 -7.83
N ARG A 44 -2.92 -6.33 -6.96
CA ARG A 44 -2.54 -7.48 -6.16
C ARG A 44 -1.96 -7.04 -4.83
N LYS A 45 -0.67 -6.77 -4.72
CA LYS A 45 -0.02 -6.41 -3.47
C LYS A 45 -0.05 -4.90 -3.22
N GLY A 46 -0.55 -4.52 -2.06
CA GLY A 46 -0.56 -3.15 -1.58
C GLY A 46 0.05 -3.07 -0.17
N TYR A 47 1.38 -3.30 -0.04
CA TYR A 47 2.01 -3.43 1.26
C TYR A 47 2.79 -2.19 1.68
N GLY A 48 2.62 -1.82 2.94
CA GLY A 48 3.41 -0.84 3.68
C GLY A 48 3.47 0.55 3.03
N LEU A 49 4.54 1.26 3.32
CA LEU A 49 4.77 2.61 2.80
C LEU A 49 4.90 2.67 1.27
N GLY A 50 5.30 1.55 0.63
CA GLY A 50 5.34 1.46 -0.83
C GLY A 50 3.96 1.65 -1.46
N ALA A 51 2.95 0.98 -0.92
CA ALA A 51 1.57 1.16 -1.37
C ALA A 51 1.03 2.56 -1.05
N GLN A 52 1.34 3.09 0.13
CA GLN A 52 0.96 4.47 0.48
C GLN A 52 1.61 5.49 -0.46
N ALA A 53 2.87 5.28 -0.86
CA ALA A 53 3.54 6.14 -1.84
C ALA A 53 2.84 6.06 -3.21
N MET A 54 2.41 4.88 -3.64
CA MET A 54 1.61 4.70 -4.86
C MET A 54 0.24 5.41 -4.78
N ALA A 55 -0.28 5.61 -3.57
CA ALA A 55 -1.48 6.37 -3.26
C ALA A 55 -1.18 7.84 -2.86
N MET A 56 0.00 8.35 -3.17
CA MET A 56 0.42 9.73 -2.90
C MET A 56 0.42 10.10 -1.41
N GLY A 57 0.60 9.14 -0.51
CA GLY A 57 0.80 9.34 0.91
C GLY A 57 -0.20 8.62 1.83
N SER A 58 -1.40 8.35 1.36
CA SER A 58 -2.43 7.60 2.08
C SER A 58 -3.47 7.09 1.10
N PHE A 59 -4.15 5.99 1.42
CA PHE A 59 -5.25 5.48 0.59
C PHE A 59 -6.46 6.43 0.51
N HIS A 60 -6.52 7.43 1.38
CA HIS A 60 -7.55 8.47 1.37
C HIS A 60 -7.16 9.77 0.64
N VAL A 61 -5.92 9.85 0.09
CA VAL A 61 -5.47 11.02 -0.68
C VAL A 61 -5.96 11.00 -2.14
N PRO A 62 -5.95 9.85 -2.84
CA PRO A 62 -6.48 9.77 -4.19
C PRO A 62 -7.97 10.18 -4.25
N GLN A 63 -8.44 10.56 -5.43
CA GLN A 63 -9.87 10.81 -5.67
C GLN A 63 -10.71 9.57 -5.40
N PHE A 64 -10.14 8.41 -5.66
CA PHE A 64 -10.56 7.12 -5.13
C PHE A 64 -9.36 6.18 -5.03
N CYS A 65 -9.45 5.26 -4.07
CA CYS A 65 -8.57 4.11 -3.90
C CYS A 65 -9.42 2.84 -3.97
N ILE A 66 -9.27 2.08 -5.02
CA ILE A 66 -10.02 0.84 -5.24
C ILE A 66 -9.09 -0.34 -5.41
N ALA A 67 -9.63 -1.56 -5.26
CA ALA A 67 -8.88 -2.77 -5.50
C ALA A 67 -9.63 -3.73 -6.42
N TRP A 68 -8.88 -4.59 -7.08
CA TRP A 68 -9.44 -5.81 -7.67
C TRP A 68 -9.64 -6.86 -6.57
N PRO A 69 -10.45 -7.93 -6.82
CA PRO A 69 -10.63 -9.00 -5.83
C PRO A 69 -9.34 -9.72 -5.45
N THR A 70 -8.30 -9.61 -6.27
CA THR A 70 -6.95 -10.12 -6.02
C THR A 70 -6.10 -9.22 -5.13
N GLY A 71 -6.64 -8.06 -4.71
CA GLY A 71 -5.94 -7.10 -3.86
C GLY A 71 -5.68 -7.66 -2.46
N GLU A 72 -4.45 -7.47 -2.01
CA GLU A 72 -3.96 -7.85 -0.68
C GLU A 72 -3.26 -6.65 -0.03
N PHE A 73 -3.55 -6.39 1.22
CA PHE A 73 -3.00 -5.28 1.97
C PHE A 73 -2.33 -5.76 3.26
N GLY A 74 -1.32 -5.03 3.69
CA GLY A 74 -0.62 -5.34 4.92
C GLY A 74 0.47 -4.32 5.25
N PRO A 75 1.01 -4.36 6.48
CA PRO A 75 2.03 -3.41 6.91
C PRO A 75 3.38 -3.60 6.19
N MET A 76 3.65 -4.81 5.77
CA MET A 76 4.87 -5.25 5.05
C MET A 76 4.60 -6.64 4.47
N GLY A 77 5.61 -7.30 3.88
CA GLY A 77 5.48 -8.72 3.52
C GLY A 77 5.00 -9.55 4.72
N LEU A 78 3.92 -10.31 4.54
CA LEU A 78 3.15 -10.87 5.67
C LEU A 78 3.95 -11.89 6.47
N GLU A 79 4.83 -12.68 5.84
CA GLU A 79 5.75 -13.59 6.51
C GLU A 79 6.68 -12.86 7.48
N GLY A 80 7.23 -11.73 7.03
CA GLY A 80 8.06 -10.85 7.85
C GLY A 80 7.26 -10.21 8.99
N ALA A 81 6.04 -9.78 8.72
CA ALA A 81 5.14 -9.20 9.70
C ALA A 81 4.82 -10.18 10.83
N VAL A 82 4.56 -11.45 10.51
CA VAL A 82 4.32 -12.51 11.52
C VAL A 82 5.58 -12.75 12.35
N ARG A 83 6.75 -12.88 11.69
CA ARG A 83 8.02 -13.12 12.42
C ARG A 83 8.37 -11.99 13.38
N LEU A 84 8.13 -10.75 13.00
CA LEU A 84 8.41 -9.58 13.83
C LEU A 84 7.35 -9.36 14.91
N GLY A 85 6.08 -9.37 14.51
CA GLY A 85 4.98 -9.02 15.39
C GLY A 85 4.70 -10.07 16.48
N TYR A 86 4.99 -11.34 16.18
CA TYR A 86 4.73 -12.48 17.07
C TYR A 86 6.01 -13.23 17.45
N SER A 87 7.16 -12.54 17.45
CA SER A 87 8.46 -13.16 17.76
C SER A 87 8.46 -13.90 19.08
N LYS A 88 7.90 -13.31 20.13
CA LYS A 88 7.84 -13.89 21.49
C LYS A 88 6.97 -15.15 21.55
N GLU A 89 5.80 -15.10 20.93
CA GLU A 89 4.87 -16.23 20.85
C GLU A 89 5.48 -17.38 20.05
N LEU A 90 6.17 -17.07 18.97
CA LEU A 90 6.87 -18.06 18.17
C LEU A 90 8.05 -18.70 18.91
N GLU A 91 8.81 -17.92 19.70
CA GLU A 91 9.88 -18.44 20.55
C GLU A 91 9.34 -19.36 21.65
N GLN A 92 8.22 -19.00 22.28
CA GLN A 92 7.56 -19.82 23.29
C GLN A 92 6.98 -21.12 22.73
N ALA A 93 6.59 -21.13 21.45
CA ALA A 93 6.08 -22.32 20.78
C ALA A 93 7.16 -23.38 20.52
N GLY A 94 8.44 -22.98 20.52
CA GLY A 94 9.57 -23.90 20.39
C GLY A 94 10.71 -23.36 19.50
N PRO A 95 11.77 -24.15 19.35
CA PRO A 95 12.89 -23.78 18.50
C PRO A 95 12.49 -23.68 17.02
N GLU A 96 13.30 -23.01 16.25
CA GLU A 96 13.10 -22.86 14.79
C GLU A 96 13.06 -24.25 14.12
N GLY A 97 12.06 -24.46 13.23
CA GLY A 97 11.82 -25.75 12.58
C GLY A 97 11.01 -26.75 13.41
N SER A 98 10.60 -26.41 14.64
CA SER A 98 9.71 -27.31 15.41
C SER A 98 8.26 -27.28 14.85
N GLU A 99 7.61 -28.41 14.84
CA GLU A 99 6.24 -28.57 14.31
C GLU A 99 5.23 -27.59 14.96
N LYS A 100 5.34 -27.38 16.27
CA LYS A 100 4.46 -26.45 17.00
C LYS A 100 4.67 -24.99 16.56
N ARG A 101 5.93 -24.57 16.36
CA ARG A 101 6.26 -23.22 15.92
C ARG A 101 5.80 -22.99 14.50
N GLU A 102 6.00 -23.95 13.61
CA GLU A 102 5.54 -23.86 12.22
C GLU A 102 4.01 -23.85 12.12
N ALA A 103 3.32 -24.69 12.91
CA ALA A 103 1.87 -24.68 12.95
C ALA A 103 1.32 -23.31 13.43
N LEU A 104 1.91 -22.73 14.46
CA LEU A 104 1.55 -21.40 14.94
C LEU A 104 1.84 -20.32 13.88
N PHE A 105 3.03 -20.35 13.28
CA PHE A 105 3.40 -19.41 12.21
C PHE A 105 2.39 -19.46 11.05
N ASN A 106 2.09 -20.64 10.56
CA ASN A 106 1.15 -20.81 9.45
C ASN A 106 -0.27 -20.36 9.80
N LYS A 107 -0.71 -20.60 11.03
CA LYS A 107 -2.00 -20.10 11.53
C LYS A 107 -2.06 -18.58 11.54
N LEU A 108 -1.04 -17.91 12.08
CA LEU A 108 -0.94 -16.46 12.15
C LEU A 108 -0.84 -15.86 10.76
N LEU A 109 -0.03 -16.45 9.89
CA LEU A 109 0.13 -16.01 8.51
C LEU A 109 -1.20 -16.10 7.73
N SER A 110 -1.91 -17.22 7.86
CA SER A 110 -3.22 -17.38 7.23
C SER A 110 -4.23 -16.34 7.71
N ALA A 111 -4.23 -16.02 9.01
CA ALA A 111 -5.09 -14.98 9.56
C ALA A 111 -4.74 -13.59 9.03
N MET A 112 -3.45 -13.27 8.86
CA MET A 112 -3.01 -12.00 8.24
C MET A 112 -3.42 -11.93 6.76
N TYR A 113 -3.24 -13.00 5.99
CA TYR A 113 -3.71 -13.05 4.61
C TYR A 113 -5.22 -12.83 4.52
N GLU A 114 -5.99 -13.47 5.38
CA GLU A 114 -7.44 -13.30 5.39
C GLU A 114 -7.85 -11.86 5.71
N SER A 115 -7.28 -11.28 6.77
CA SER A 115 -7.59 -9.89 7.16
C SER A 115 -7.15 -8.86 6.12
N GLY A 116 -6.07 -9.13 5.39
CA GLY A 116 -5.52 -8.27 4.35
C GLY A 116 -6.21 -8.35 2.99
N LYS A 117 -7.18 -9.24 2.79
CA LYS A 117 -7.94 -9.30 1.53
C LYS A 117 -8.65 -7.97 1.27
N ALA A 118 -8.65 -7.54 0.00
CA ALA A 118 -9.25 -6.27 -0.41
C ALA A 118 -10.67 -6.08 0.11
N LEU A 119 -11.49 -7.14 0.12
CA LEU A 119 -12.87 -7.07 0.62
C LEU A 119 -12.91 -6.70 2.10
N ASN A 120 -12.07 -7.33 2.93
CA ASN A 120 -12.02 -7.05 4.36
C ASN A 120 -11.50 -5.62 4.61
N VAL A 121 -10.49 -5.20 3.86
CA VAL A 121 -9.94 -3.83 3.97
C VAL A 121 -10.97 -2.77 3.56
N ALA A 122 -11.77 -3.04 2.53
CA ALA A 122 -12.88 -2.19 2.12
C ALA A 122 -13.99 -2.11 3.20
N MET A 123 -14.26 -3.20 3.91
CA MET A 123 -15.22 -3.21 5.02
C MET A 123 -14.83 -2.29 6.18
N TYR A 124 -13.52 -2.05 6.36
CA TYR A 124 -12.98 -1.09 7.35
C TYR A 124 -12.82 0.33 6.80
N HIS A 125 -13.28 0.58 5.57
CA HIS A 125 -13.17 1.89 4.89
C HIS A 125 -11.72 2.37 4.66
N GLU A 126 -10.75 1.46 4.60
CA GLU A 126 -9.36 1.79 4.23
C GLU A 126 -9.22 2.06 2.72
N ILE A 127 -10.11 1.45 1.92
CA ILE A 127 -10.27 1.70 0.49
C ILE A 127 -11.76 1.88 0.15
N ASP A 128 -12.04 2.55 -0.98
CA ASP A 128 -13.42 2.93 -1.34
C ASP A 128 -14.25 1.76 -1.86
N ALA A 129 -13.66 0.85 -2.63
CA ALA A 129 -14.39 -0.27 -3.20
C ALA A 129 -13.48 -1.41 -3.68
N VAL A 130 -14.08 -2.60 -3.80
CA VAL A 130 -13.54 -3.73 -4.56
C VAL A 130 -14.37 -3.88 -5.82
N ILE A 131 -13.72 -3.90 -6.99
CA ILE A 131 -14.40 -3.86 -8.29
C ILE A 131 -13.99 -5.02 -9.20
N ASP A 132 -14.85 -5.41 -10.13
CA ASP A 132 -14.44 -6.28 -11.25
C ASP A 132 -13.38 -5.54 -12.09
N PRO A 133 -12.26 -6.19 -12.45
CA PRO A 133 -11.24 -5.59 -13.33
C PRO A 133 -11.80 -4.97 -14.61
N ARG A 134 -12.88 -5.51 -15.16
CA ARG A 134 -13.58 -5.00 -16.34
C ARG A 134 -14.19 -3.60 -16.14
N ASP A 135 -14.53 -3.26 -14.89
CA ASP A 135 -15.11 -1.96 -14.55
C ASP A 135 -14.07 -0.85 -14.32
N THR A 136 -12.78 -1.19 -14.31
CA THR A 136 -11.69 -0.25 -14.02
C THR A 136 -11.78 1.02 -14.89
N ARG A 137 -11.94 0.87 -16.20
CA ARG A 137 -12.08 2.01 -17.13
C ARG A 137 -13.31 2.86 -16.80
N LYS A 138 -14.42 2.24 -16.46
CA LYS A 138 -15.67 2.92 -16.10
C LYS A 138 -15.48 3.79 -14.85
N TRP A 139 -14.81 3.25 -13.84
CA TRP A 139 -14.48 3.97 -12.61
C TRP A 139 -13.61 5.20 -12.90
N ILE A 140 -12.53 5.04 -13.65
CA ILE A 140 -11.65 6.15 -14.03
C ILE A 140 -12.42 7.22 -14.81
N MET A 141 -13.20 6.84 -15.81
CA MET A 141 -13.97 7.78 -16.61
C MET A 141 -15.01 8.54 -15.80
N ASN A 142 -15.68 7.87 -14.85
CA ASN A 142 -16.62 8.52 -13.95
C ASN A 142 -15.87 9.47 -12.99
N GLY A 143 -14.75 9.04 -12.41
CA GLY A 143 -13.91 9.89 -11.60
C GLY A 143 -13.50 11.17 -12.31
N ILE A 144 -13.05 11.07 -13.56
CA ILE A 144 -12.67 12.26 -14.35
C ILE A 144 -13.88 13.18 -14.60
N ARG A 145 -15.06 12.62 -14.89
CA ARG A 145 -16.28 13.40 -15.19
C ARG A 145 -16.83 14.16 -13.97
N THR A 146 -16.60 13.63 -12.76
CA THR A 146 -17.08 14.24 -11.51
C THR A 146 -16.10 15.26 -10.92
N MET A 147 -14.90 15.36 -11.51
CA MET A 147 -13.92 16.31 -11.03
C MET A 147 -14.27 17.74 -11.43
N PRO A 148 -14.10 18.72 -10.53
CA PRO A 148 -14.17 20.12 -10.91
C PRO A 148 -13.06 20.44 -11.94
N PRO A 149 -13.25 21.45 -12.80
CA PRO A 149 -12.21 21.90 -13.70
C PRO A 149 -10.92 22.17 -12.92
N GLY A 150 -9.82 21.55 -13.36
CA GLY A 150 -8.52 21.70 -12.69
C GLY A 150 -8.14 23.18 -12.59
N LYS A 151 -7.68 23.60 -11.42
CA LYS A 151 -7.04 24.90 -11.29
C LYS A 151 -5.81 24.88 -12.18
N LYS A 152 -5.72 25.81 -13.14
CA LYS A 152 -4.50 26.00 -13.93
C LYS A 152 -3.34 26.19 -12.96
N GLY A 153 -2.35 25.30 -13.07
CA GLY A 153 -1.19 25.29 -12.17
C GLY A 153 -0.57 26.69 -12.10
N GLY A 154 -0.65 27.30 -10.93
CA GLY A 154 0.10 28.53 -10.64
C GLY A 154 1.59 28.18 -10.50
N LYS A 155 2.46 29.13 -10.84
CA LYS A 155 3.89 29.08 -10.48
C LYS A 155 4.05 29.27 -8.96
N GLY A 156 3.48 28.37 -8.16
CA GLY A 156 3.59 28.40 -6.70
C GLY A 156 4.88 27.73 -6.24
N LYS A 157 5.44 28.21 -5.13
CA LYS A 157 6.49 27.47 -4.43
C LYS A 157 5.92 26.13 -3.97
N ARG A 158 6.75 25.08 -3.97
CA ARG A 158 6.39 23.79 -3.35
C ARG A 158 6.02 24.02 -1.88
N PRO A 159 4.95 23.39 -1.37
CA PRO A 159 4.49 23.63 0.00
C PRO A 159 5.41 23.05 1.09
N PHE A 160 6.45 22.36 0.71
CA PHE A 160 7.41 21.70 1.62
C PHE A 160 8.80 21.62 0.99
N ILE A 161 9.79 21.29 1.81
CA ILE A 161 11.18 21.09 1.42
C ILE A 161 11.33 19.66 0.88
N ASP A 162 12.02 19.51 -0.28
CA ASP A 162 12.34 18.20 -0.82
C ASP A 162 13.23 17.39 0.15
N THR A 163 12.98 16.11 0.23
CA THR A 163 13.90 15.17 0.88
C THR A 163 15.12 14.96 -0.03
N TRP A 164 16.28 15.21 0.45
CA TRP A 164 17.56 15.10 -0.26
C TRP A 164 18.59 14.31 0.54
#